data_603098cda7bcbbbe09953b2fe3a7a677
#
_entry.id   603098cda7bcbbbe09953b2fe3a7a677
#
_cell.length_a   1.000
_cell.length_b   1.000
_cell.length_c   1.000
_cell.angle_alpha   90.00
_cell.angle_beta   90.00
_cell.angle_gamma   90.00
#
_symmetry.space_group_name_H-M   'P 1'
#
loop_
_entity.id
_entity.type
_entity.pdbx_description
1 polymer ?
#
loop_
_entity_poly.entity_id
_entity_poly.type
_entity_poly.pdbx_seq_one_letter_code
_entity_poly.pdbx_strand_id
1 'polypeptide(L)'
;MKEKAYYIVSKARQILGGTISADQCRDYVLALLFLKSASEYYKSNNSFQQDDNSPALRLLVSERSSFDYLCKELDSPELGRLINMALYELEQVNALVTEGYEINKAIDFESNILGDMNARSIKLRELLLLFQEIRLTNATGQLIDVGDLYNQLLYIFAEEAGKKINNVLTPTEVVSLITKLIDGDRKNACLCDPASGSGTLLVEVGKKMGIRGTELYGQEVNWNLYALTKMNLMLNGFKGATFLWGDSLRSPKLLDHGGLRKFDIVVSVPPFADKWAAEEAYSDFYKRFKYGIPPKSQVTWAYISHILASLRNDGQAVVVVPVGVLFRNTESKIREQIIEHNLLEAVIELPPNLFYGAAISTAILVFRKERMRTQTLFVDARKGYISNKGLCKLSDKMLEQLSNTYKKFLAGEEMGREKKGCSFYIATQDEIRHNKYDLKVIKYVEDKIERKEIDVKVALQRIDELEERLKCIDKQFKDCAWRLRELTKE
;
A
#
# COMPACT_ATOMS: atom_id res chain seq x y z
N MET A 1 20.57 -1.97 -4.70
CA MET A 1 19.56 -2.45 -3.73
C MET A 1 18.63 -3.49 -4.36
N LYS A 2 17.93 -3.15 -5.44
CA LYS A 2 16.92 -4.01 -6.09
C LYS A 2 17.48 -5.39 -6.53
N GLU A 3 18.64 -5.46 -7.16
CA GLU A 3 19.28 -6.73 -7.55
C GLU A 3 19.56 -7.64 -6.35
N LYS A 4 20.04 -7.06 -5.23
CA LYS A 4 20.27 -7.79 -3.98
C LYS A 4 18.96 -8.37 -3.44
N ALA A 5 17.87 -7.61 -3.47
CA ALA A 5 16.56 -8.08 -3.04
C ALA A 5 16.03 -9.23 -3.92
N TYR A 6 16.17 -9.14 -5.25
CA TYR A 6 15.82 -10.24 -6.16
C TYR A 6 16.64 -11.50 -5.89
N TYR A 7 17.94 -11.36 -5.63
CA TYR A 7 18.80 -12.48 -5.29
C TYR A 7 18.31 -13.18 -4.01
N ILE A 8 18.05 -12.42 -2.95
CA ILE A 8 17.54 -12.96 -1.68
C ILE A 8 16.23 -13.72 -1.89
N VAL A 9 15.25 -13.11 -2.57
CA VAL A 9 13.94 -13.73 -2.79
C VAL A 9 14.07 -15.02 -3.60
N SER A 10 14.81 -14.99 -4.70
CA SER A 10 15.02 -16.17 -5.56
C SER A 10 15.66 -17.32 -4.80
N LYS A 11 16.70 -17.06 -4.02
CA LYS A 11 17.38 -18.08 -3.21
C LYS A 11 16.52 -18.61 -2.07
N ALA A 12 15.83 -17.73 -1.34
CA ALA A 12 14.94 -18.13 -0.26
C ALA A 12 13.79 -19.01 -0.77
N ARG A 13 13.21 -18.66 -1.93
CA ARG A 13 12.17 -19.47 -2.59
C ARG A 13 12.70 -20.86 -2.99
N GLN A 14 13.94 -20.95 -3.45
CA GLN A 14 14.58 -22.22 -3.78
C GLN A 14 14.80 -23.09 -2.53
N ILE A 15 15.28 -22.48 -1.43
CA ILE A 15 15.55 -23.17 -0.16
C ILE A 15 14.26 -23.67 0.49
N LEU A 16 13.25 -22.80 0.61
CA LEU A 16 12.01 -23.13 1.29
C LEU A 16 11.09 -24.06 0.48
N GLY A 17 11.25 -24.07 -0.86
CA GLY A 17 10.52 -24.98 -1.74
C GLY A 17 9.08 -24.54 -2.03
N GLY A 18 8.41 -25.28 -2.95
CA GLY A 18 7.09 -24.95 -3.47
C GLY A 18 5.92 -25.15 -2.51
N THR A 19 6.12 -25.78 -1.36
CA THR A 19 5.07 -26.03 -0.36
C THR A 19 4.77 -24.83 0.52
N ILE A 20 5.70 -23.88 0.60
CA ILE A 20 5.57 -22.65 1.38
C ILE A 20 5.08 -21.53 0.46
N SER A 21 4.00 -20.85 0.86
CA SER A 21 3.45 -19.73 0.10
C SER A 21 4.45 -18.56 0.02
N ALA A 22 4.25 -17.66 -0.96
CA ALA A 22 5.10 -16.46 -1.09
C ALA A 22 5.02 -15.58 0.17
N ASP A 23 3.84 -15.46 0.78
CA ASP A 23 3.64 -14.70 2.02
C ASP A 23 4.41 -15.29 3.20
N GLN A 24 4.34 -16.61 3.37
CA GLN A 24 5.10 -17.30 4.42
C GLN A 24 6.61 -17.20 4.21
N CYS A 25 7.08 -17.36 2.97
CA CYS A 25 8.48 -17.17 2.63
C CYS A 25 8.94 -15.74 2.95
N ARG A 26 8.15 -14.74 2.59
CA ARG A 26 8.37 -13.33 2.93
C ARG A 26 8.58 -13.14 4.43
N ASP A 27 7.69 -13.69 5.24
CA ASP A 27 7.69 -13.50 6.69
C ASP A 27 9.00 -14.02 7.32
N TYR A 28 9.45 -15.24 6.95
CA TYR A 28 10.74 -15.79 7.39
C TYR A 28 11.94 -14.97 6.92
N VAL A 29 11.95 -14.56 5.66
CA VAL A 29 13.05 -13.77 5.07
C VAL A 29 13.18 -12.43 5.77
N LEU A 30 12.06 -11.74 6.02
CA LEU A 30 12.08 -10.43 6.65
C LEU A 30 12.46 -10.48 8.13
N ALA A 31 12.05 -11.53 8.85
CA ALA A 31 12.48 -11.74 10.24
C ALA A 31 14.00 -12.01 10.35
N LEU A 32 14.58 -12.81 9.44
CA LEU A 32 16.02 -13.04 9.40
C LEU A 32 16.81 -11.80 9.00
N LEU A 33 16.29 -11.00 8.04
CA LEU A 33 16.89 -9.71 7.71
C LEU A 33 16.89 -8.78 8.93
N PHE A 34 15.81 -8.75 9.69
CA PHE A 34 15.69 -7.94 10.90
C PHE A 34 16.72 -8.34 11.95
N LEU A 35 16.85 -9.64 12.28
CA LEU A 35 17.87 -10.16 13.23
C LEU A 35 19.30 -9.82 12.81
N LYS A 36 19.62 -10.07 11.53
CA LYS A 36 20.95 -9.75 10.99
C LYS A 36 21.23 -8.26 11.05
N SER A 37 20.26 -7.44 10.67
CA SER A 37 20.42 -5.99 10.67
C SER A 37 20.64 -5.44 12.08
N ALA A 38 19.86 -5.91 13.05
CA ALA A 38 20.05 -5.55 14.46
C ALA A 38 21.48 -5.86 14.93
N SER A 39 21.97 -7.06 14.61
CA SER A 39 23.33 -7.50 14.98
C SER A 39 24.43 -6.63 14.32
N GLU A 40 24.31 -6.32 13.04
CA GLU A 40 25.30 -5.50 12.33
C GLU A 40 25.27 -4.03 12.79
N TYR A 41 24.10 -3.45 13.03
CA TYR A 41 23.95 -2.10 13.60
C TYR A 41 24.55 -2.02 15.02
N TYR A 42 24.31 -3.03 15.85
CA TYR A 42 24.88 -3.08 17.20
C TYR A 42 26.42 -3.10 17.19
N LYS A 43 27.02 -3.91 16.31
CA LYS A 43 28.48 -3.99 16.17
C LYS A 43 29.09 -2.68 15.68
N SER A 44 28.46 -2.04 14.67
CA SER A 44 28.98 -0.79 14.11
C SER A 44 28.91 0.35 15.12
N ASN A 45 27.86 0.42 15.95
CA ASN A 45 27.71 1.47 16.95
C ASN A 45 28.65 1.33 18.15
N ASN A 46 29.04 0.11 18.51
CA ASN A 46 30.04 -0.13 19.59
C ASN A 46 31.49 0.16 19.12
N SER A 47 31.72 0.26 17.80
CA SER A 47 33.06 0.50 17.24
C SER A 47 33.39 2.00 17.06
N PHE A 48 32.40 2.89 17.10
CA PHE A 48 32.56 4.34 16.86
C PHE A 48 31.79 5.16 17.89
N GLN A 49 32.48 6.15 18.49
CA GLN A 49 31.81 7.26 19.19
C GLN A 49 31.05 8.08 18.14
N GLN A 50 29.73 7.90 18.05
CA GLN A 50 28.93 8.57 17.04
C GLN A 50 28.06 9.68 17.60
N ASP A 51 27.92 10.75 16.77
CA ASP A 51 27.01 11.88 16.94
C ASP A 51 25.58 11.44 17.28
N ASP A 52 24.98 12.11 18.25
CA ASP A 52 23.61 11.88 18.75
C ASP A 52 22.50 12.08 17.69
N ASN A 53 22.84 12.62 16.52
CA ASN A 53 21.90 12.99 15.45
C ASN A 53 21.69 11.91 14.37
N SER A 54 22.33 10.73 14.47
CA SER A 54 22.12 9.67 13.49
C SER A 54 20.76 8.97 13.70
N PRO A 55 19.91 8.84 12.66
CA PRO A 55 18.67 8.07 12.73
C PRO A 55 18.91 6.55 12.80
N ALA A 56 20.15 6.12 13.06
CA ALA A 56 20.52 4.73 13.07
C ALA A 56 19.77 3.94 14.15
N LEU A 57 19.39 2.74 13.80
CA LEU A 57 18.75 1.75 14.65
C LEU A 57 19.64 1.46 15.87
N ARG A 58 19.30 1.98 17.04
CA ARG A 58 19.99 1.67 18.31
C ARG A 58 19.24 0.55 19.01
N LEU A 59 19.44 -0.69 18.58
CA LEU A 59 18.94 -1.87 19.29
C LEU A 59 20.07 -2.46 20.14
N LEU A 60 19.74 -2.82 21.37
CA LEU A 60 20.60 -3.66 22.19
C LEU A 60 20.45 -5.10 21.70
N VAL A 61 21.59 -5.78 21.55
CA VAL A 61 21.63 -7.17 21.09
C VAL A 61 22.40 -7.98 22.13
N SER A 62 21.74 -8.95 22.75
CA SER A 62 22.39 -9.91 23.64
C SER A 62 23.25 -10.89 22.82
N GLU A 63 24.14 -11.62 23.46
CA GLU A 63 24.93 -12.63 22.76
C GLU A 63 24.03 -13.66 22.04
N ARG A 64 22.97 -14.15 22.71
CA ARG A 64 22.06 -15.15 22.18
C ARG A 64 21.10 -14.61 21.12
N SER A 65 20.81 -13.32 21.13
CA SER A 65 19.99 -12.66 20.11
C SER A 65 20.81 -12.17 18.91
N SER A 66 22.14 -12.39 18.91
CA SER A 66 23.01 -12.00 17.80
C SER A 66 22.92 -12.99 16.64
N PHE A 67 22.99 -12.43 15.42
CA PHE A 67 23.03 -13.26 14.20
C PHE A 67 24.28 -14.15 14.16
N ASP A 68 25.40 -13.70 14.75
CA ASP A 68 26.65 -14.48 14.83
C ASP A 68 26.51 -15.72 15.73
N TYR A 69 25.75 -15.60 16.83
CA TYR A 69 25.45 -16.74 17.68
C TYR A 69 24.69 -17.81 16.91
N LEU A 70 23.65 -17.42 16.18
CA LEU A 70 22.87 -18.33 15.32
C LEU A 70 23.75 -19.00 14.25
N CYS A 71 24.73 -18.27 13.70
CA CYS A 71 25.69 -18.83 12.75
C CYS A 71 26.71 -19.80 13.37
N LYS A 72 26.90 -19.77 14.68
CA LYS A 72 27.74 -20.80 15.39
C LYS A 72 26.93 -22.07 15.65
N GLU A 73 25.61 -21.97 15.75
CA GLU A 73 24.68 -23.03 16.09
C GLU A 73 23.99 -23.68 14.86
N LEU A 74 24.59 -23.52 13.66
CA LEU A 74 24.00 -23.98 12.38
C LEU A 74 23.63 -25.47 12.34
N ASP A 75 24.38 -26.31 13.06
CA ASP A 75 24.18 -27.76 13.08
C ASP A 75 23.27 -28.21 14.25
N SER A 76 22.68 -27.26 14.99
CA SER A 76 21.75 -27.56 16.07
C SER A 76 20.43 -28.11 15.55
N PRO A 77 19.94 -29.24 16.08
CA PRO A 77 18.59 -29.75 15.74
C PRO A 77 17.48 -28.80 16.21
N GLU A 78 17.75 -27.94 17.19
CA GLU A 78 16.82 -26.96 17.75
C GLU A 78 16.96 -25.56 17.10
N LEU A 79 17.51 -25.46 15.90
CA LEU A 79 17.82 -24.18 15.27
C LEU A 79 16.60 -23.24 15.16
N GLY A 80 15.41 -23.80 14.87
CA GLY A 80 14.15 -23.01 14.86
C GLY A 80 13.85 -22.37 16.21
N ARG A 81 14.01 -23.13 17.31
CA ARG A 81 13.84 -22.62 18.67
C ARG A 81 14.86 -21.53 19.00
N LEU A 82 16.11 -21.70 18.59
CA LEU A 82 17.16 -20.69 18.82
C LEU A 82 16.83 -19.37 18.10
N ILE A 83 16.31 -19.43 16.86
CA ILE A 83 15.87 -18.24 16.12
C ILE A 83 14.66 -17.57 16.81
N ASN A 84 13.67 -18.35 17.24
CA ASN A 84 12.53 -17.84 18.00
C ASN A 84 12.97 -17.15 19.31
N MET A 85 13.92 -17.75 20.04
CA MET A 85 14.49 -17.16 21.24
C MET A 85 15.25 -15.88 20.96
N ALA A 86 16.02 -15.83 19.87
CA ALA A 86 16.78 -14.66 19.48
C ALA A 86 15.83 -13.46 19.16
N LEU A 87 14.73 -13.72 18.45
CA LEU A 87 13.69 -12.70 18.20
C LEU A 87 13.07 -12.22 19.52
N TYR A 88 12.69 -13.15 20.37
CA TYR A 88 12.07 -12.82 21.66
C TYR A 88 13.01 -12.00 22.55
N GLU A 89 14.28 -12.42 22.73
CA GLU A 89 15.24 -11.68 23.53
C GLU A 89 15.51 -10.27 22.96
N LEU A 90 15.62 -10.16 21.62
CA LEU A 90 15.81 -8.87 20.96
C LEU A 90 14.67 -7.91 21.27
N GLU A 91 13.42 -8.40 21.27
CA GLU A 91 12.27 -7.58 21.62
C GLU A 91 12.29 -7.19 23.11
N GLN A 92 12.56 -8.13 24.02
CA GLN A 92 12.57 -7.91 25.47
C GLN A 92 13.62 -6.87 25.89
N VAL A 93 14.86 -7.04 25.43
CA VAL A 93 15.97 -6.15 25.78
C VAL A 93 15.74 -4.71 25.31
N ASN A 94 14.99 -4.54 24.23
CA ASN A 94 14.70 -3.22 23.67
C ASN A 94 13.36 -2.62 24.11
N ALA A 95 12.66 -3.27 25.04
CA ALA A 95 11.31 -2.90 25.49
C ALA A 95 10.34 -2.67 24.31
N LEU A 96 10.48 -3.46 23.26
CA LEU A 96 9.66 -3.37 22.06
C LEU A 96 8.35 -4.16 22.20
N VAL A 97 8.18 -4.81 23.34
CA VAL A 97 7.02 -5.66 23.63
C VAL A 97 5.88 -4.76 24.12
N THR A 98 4.85 -4.69 23.33
CA THR A 98 3.52 -4.31 23.80
C THR A 98 2.88 -5.61 24.30
N GLU A 99 2.61 -5.73 25.59
CA GLU A 99 2.02 -6.89 26.30
C GLU A 99 1.49 -8.04 25.40
N GLY A 100 2.28 -9.12 25.31
CA GLY A 100 1.85 -10.37 24.65
C GLY A 100 1.92 -10.40 23.12
N TYR A 101 2.46 -9.36 22.47
CA TYR A 101 2.51 -9.22 21.02
C TYR A 101 3.94 -9.34 20.49
N GLU A 102 4.51 -10.54 20.59
CA GLU A 102 5.89 -10.82 20.17
C GLU A 102 5.96 -11.24 18.70
N ILE A 103 7.04 -10.85 18.01
CA ILE A 103 7.27 -11.18 16.59
C ILE A 103 7.38 -12.69 16.39
N ASN A 104 8.05 -13.40 17.31
CA ASN A 104 8.22 -14.85 17.24
C ASN A 104 6.92 -15.65 17.33
N LYS A 105 5.86 -15.07 17.90
CA LYS A 105 4.51 -15.68 17.89
C LYS A 105 3.79 -15.50 16.57
N ALA A 106 4.12 -14.47 15.83
CA ALA A 106 3.58 -14.24 14.49
C ALA A 106 4.35 -15.03 13.42
N ILE A 107 5.68 -15.13 13.58
CA ILE A 107 6.58 -15.78 12.62
C ILE A 107 7.34 -16.88 13.38
N ASP A 108 6.75 -18.07 13.42
CA ASP A 108 7.27 -19.20 14.20
C ASP A 108 8.21 -20.07 13.35
N PHE A 109 9.50 -20.08 13.72
CA PHE A 109 10.54 -20.90 13.09
C PHE A 109 10.51 -22.37 13.50
N GLU A 110 9.67 -22.76 14.46
CA GLU A 110 9.37 -24.15 14.82
C GLU A 110 8.14 -24.70 14.10
N SER A 111 7.48 -23.91 13.28
CA SER A 111 6.27 -24.30 12.56
C SER A 111 6.48 -25.54 11.67
N ASN A 112 5.51 -26.47 11.71
CA ASN A 112 5.47 -27.66 10.86
C ASN A 112 5.33 -27.33 9.36
N ILE A 113 5.02 -26.11 8.99
CA ILE A 113 5.00 -25.62 7.59
C ILE A 113 6.41 -25.73 6.96
N LEU A 114 7.47 -25.59 7.77
CA LEU A 114 8.86 -25.78 7.34
C LEU A 114 9.25 -27.25 7.15
N GLY A 115 8.44 -28.18 7.61
CA GLY A 115 8.67 -29.61 7.59
C GLY A 115 8.85 -30.21 8.99
N ASP A 116 9.24 -31.49 9.06
CA ASP A 116 9.68 -32.10 10.30
C ASP A 116 10.95 -31.46 10.84
N MET A 117 11.40 -31.86 12.02
CA MET A 117 12.55 -31.28 12.69
C MET A 117 13.81 -31.30 11.83
N ASN A 118 14.08 -32.41 11.11
CA ASN A 118 15.27 -32.53 10.27
C ASN A 118 15.19 -31.63 9.03
N ALA A 119 14.08 -31.71 8.28
CA ALA A 119 13.87 -30.89 7.09
C ALA A 119 13.87 -29.39 7.42
N ARG A 120 13.28 -29.02 8.56
CA ARG A 120 13.25 -27.65 9.07
C ARG A 120 14.67 -27.15 9.39
N SER A 121 15.47 -27.93 10.14
CA SER A 121 16.83 -27.55 10.49
C SER A 121 17.71 -27.35 9.25
N ILE A 122 17.57 -28.20 8.23
CA ILE A 122 18.28 -28.05 6.95
C ILE A 122 17.90 -26.73 6.27
N LYS A 123 16.60 -26.45 6.11
CA LYS A 123 16.12 -25.22 5.48
C LYS A 123 16.57 -23.96 6.22
N LEU A 124 16.48 -23.98 7.56
CA LEU A 124 16.88 -22.84 8.39
C LEU A 124 18.40 -22.61 8.33
N ARG A 125 19.19 -23.70 8.33
CA ARG A 125 20.63 -23.64 8.12
C ARG A 125 20.97 -22.96 6.78
N GLU A 126 20.36 -23.40 5.69
CA GLU A 126 20.59 -22.81 4.37
C GLU A 126 20.16 -21.34 4.29
N LEU A 127 19.04 -20.96 4.94
CA LEU A 127 18.63 -19.56 5.04
C LEU A 127 19.64 -18.72 5.83
N LEU A 128 20.14 -19.20 6.98
CA LEU A 128 21.14 -18.47 7.75
C LEU A 128 22.44 -18.31 6.97
N LEU A 129 22.89 -19.34 6.23
CA LEU A 129 24.05 -19.26 5.34
C LEU A 129 23.83 -18.23 4.22
N LEU A 130 22.65 -18.23 3.59
CA LEU A 130 22.29 -17.20 2.61
C LEU A 130 22.42 -15.79 3.21
N PHE A 131 21.84 -15.57 4.39
CA PHE A 131 21.97 -14.27 5.05
C PHE A 131 23.39 -13.95 5.51
N GLN A 132 24.20 -14.93 5.87
CA GLN A 132 25.62 -14.74 6.20
C GLN A 132 26.41 -14.16 5.01
N GLU A 133 26.11 -14.59 3.78
CA GLU A 133 26.72 -14.08 2.55
C GLU A 133 26.28 -12.65 2.20
N ILE A 134 25.08 -12.23 2.64
CA ILE A 134 24.52 -10.92 2.32
C ILE A 134 25.24 -9.83 3.11
N ARG A 135 26.04 -9.02 2.43
CA ARG A 135 26.66 -7.84 3.04
C ARG A 135 25.64 -6.71 3.17
N LEU A 136 25.44 -6.20 4.39
CA LEU A 136 24.61 -5.01 4.66
C LEU A 136 25.45 -3.72 4.69
N THR A 137 26.69 -3.77 4.20
CA THR A 137 27.55 -2.62 3.99
C THR A 137 27.75 -2.32 2.50
N ASN A 138 28.03 -1.05 2.19
CA ASN A 138 28.44 -0.63 0.86
C ASN A 138 29.96 -0.89 0.65
N ALA A 139 30.49 -0.50 -0.50
CA ALA A 139 31.93 -0.68 -0.83
C ALA A 139 32.87 0.09 0.11
N THR A 140 32.40 1.13 0.79
CA THR A 140 33.15 1.92 1.77
C THR A 140 33.01 1.42 3.21
N GLY A 141 32.33 0.29 3.43
CA GLY A 141 32.11 -0.30 4.75
C GLY A 141 30.97 0.33 5.56
N GLN A 142 30.25 1.31 5.02
CA GLN A 142 29.09 1.92 5.67
C GLN A 142 27.85 1.02 5.50
N LEU A 143 27.00 0.97 6.54
CA LEU A 143 25.72 0.25 6.46
C LEU A 143 24.84 0.84 5.37
N ILE A 144 24.21 -0.03 4.57
CA ILE A 144 23.20 0.37 3.59
C ILE A 144 21.91 0.77 4.30
N ASP A 145 20.99 1.46 3.60
CA ASP A 145 19.62 1.65 4.09
C ASP A 145 18.88 0.31 4.08
N VAL A 146 18.90 -0.37 5.25
CA VAL A 146 18.27 -1.69 5.40
C VAL A 146 16.74 -1.55 5.37
N GLY A 147 16.18 -0.44 5.79
CA GLY A 147 14.76 -0.17 5.67
C GLY A 147 14.30 -0.13 4.21
N ASP A 148 15.13 0.45 3.31
CA ASP A 148 14.87 0.40 1.87
C ASP A 148 14.97 -1.03 1.33
N LEU A 149 15.99 -1.81 1.76
CA LEU A 149 16.09 -3.23 1.38
C LEU A 149 14.86 -4.02 1.84
N TYR A 150 14.39 -3.79 3.07
CA TYR A 150 13.19 -4.40 3.62
C TYR A 150 11.96 -4.11 2.75
N ASN A 151 11.74 -2.86 2.39
CA ASN A 151 10.64 -2.45 1.51
C ASN A 151 10.77 -3.04 0.11
N GLN A 152 11.99 -3.10 -0.47
CA GLN A 152 12.23 -3.75 -1.77
C GLN A 152 11.86 -5.24 -1.73
N LEU A 153 12.19 -5.96 -0.65
CA LEU A 153 11.78 -7.36 -0.47
C LEU A 153 10.25 -7.50 -0.42
N LEU A 154 9.56 -6.64 0.33
CA LEU A 154 8.09 -6.62 0.35
C LEU A 154 7.51 -6.47 -1.06
N TYR A 155 8.02 -5.54 -1.86
CA TYR A 155 7.56 -5.30 -3.24
C TYR A 155 7.80 -6.52 -4.15
N ILE A 156 8.98 -7.16 -4.07
CA ILE A 156 9.29 -8.32 -4.92
C ILE A 156 8.42 -9.52 -4.54
N PHE A 157 8.23 -9.79 -3.25
CA PHE A 157 7.31 -10.84 -2.81
C PHE A 157 5.87 -10.59 -3.25
N ALA A 158 5.42 -9.34 -3.23
CA ALA A 158 4.10 -8.96 -3.73
C ALA A 158 3.98 -9.15 -5.26
N GLU A 159 5.03 -8.82 -6.02
CA GLU A 159 5.10 -9.04 -7.47
C GLU A 159 5.04 -10.55 -7.81
N GLU A 160 5.78 -11.40 -7.09
CA GLU A 160 5.80 -12.85 -7.30
C GLU A 160 4.50 -13.56 -6.92
N ALA A 161 3.86 -13.15 -5.85
CA ALA A 161 2.61 -13.76 -5.40
C ALA A 161 1.42 -13.44 -6.33
N GLY A 162 1.51 -12.40 -7.15
CA GLY A 162 0.54 -12.02 -8.16
C GLY A 162 -0.88 -11.87 -7.58
N LYS A 163 -1.90 -12.41 -8.28
CA LYS A 163 -3.32 -12.30 -7.87
C LYS A 163 -3.70 -13.07 -6.59
N LYS A 164 -2.78 -13.81 -5.99
CA LYS A 164 -3.03 -14.63 -4.79
C LYS A 164 -2.82 -13.88 -3.47
N ILE A 165 -2.41 -12.61 -3.51
CA ILE A 165 -2.22 -11.84 -2.28
C ILE A 165 -3.55 -11.28 -1.80
N ASN A 166 -3.96 -11.66 -0.59
CA ASN A 166 -5.11 -11.06 0.09
C ASN A 166 -4.81 -9.64 0.61
N ASN A 167 -3.53 -9.25 0.64
CA ASN A 167 -3.06 -7.96 1.18
C ASN A 167 -2.46 -7.13 0.06
N VAL A 168 -3.12 -6.04 -0.27
CA VAL A 168 -2.70 -5.13 -1.34
C VAL A 168 -1.52 -4.29 -0.84
N LEU A 169 -0.34 -4.51 -1.42
CA LEU A 169 0.81 -3.62 -1.17
C LEU A 169 0.65 -2.34 -1.99
N THR A 170 0.83 -1.19 -1.35
CA THR A 170 0.73 0.11 -2.01
C THR A 170 1.96 0.36 -2.90
N PRO A 171 1.82 0.54 -4.21
CA PRO A 171 2.93 0.82 -5.13
C PRO A 171 3.70 2.09 -4.75
N THR A 172 5.00 2.11 -4.99
CA THR A 172 5.89 3.23 -4.62
C THR A 172 5.48 4.57 -5.24
N GLU A 173 4.99 4.53 -6.48
CA GLU A 173 4.47 5.71 -7.17
C GLU A 173 3.17 6.23 -6.54
N VAL A 174 2.30 5.36 -6.03
CA VAL A 174 1.09 5.77 -5.30
C VAL A 174 1.47 6.40 -3.96
N VAL A 175 2.42 5.81 -3.23
CA VAL A 175 2.98 6.39 -2.00
C VAL A 175 3.58 7.77 -2.29
N SER A 176 4.33 7.91 -3.40
CA SER A 176 4.90 9.19 -3.82
C SER A 176 3.83 10.23 -4.13
N LEU A 177 2.74 9.82 -4.81
CA LEU A 177 1.62 10.70 -5.09
C LEU A 177 0.90 11.13 -3.80
N ILE A 178 0.58 10.18 -2.91
CA ILE A 178 -0.04 10.48 -1.62
C ILE A 178 0.76 11.52 -0.85
N THR A 179 2.09 11.35 -0.76
CA THR A 179 2.96 12.32 -0.08
C THR A 179 2.91 13.70 -0.72
N LYS A 180 2.84 13.78 -2.06
CA LYS A 180 2.76 15.05 -2.81
C LYS A 180 1.39 15.73 -2.70
N LEU A 181 0.34 14.99 -2.33
CA LEU A 181 -1.01 15.52 -2.08
C LEU A 181 -1.20 16.00 -0.65
N ILE A 182 -0.29 15.70 0.27
CA ILE A 182 -0.31 16.25 1.62
C ILE A 182 0.18 17.69 1.57
N ASP A 183 -0.62 18.60 2.11
CA ASP A 183 -0.39 20.04 2.06
C ASP A 183 0.48 20.53 3.22
N GLY A 184 1.41 21.44 2.93
CA GLY A 184 2.24 22.17 3.88
C GLY A 184 3.45 21.39 4.43
N ASP A 185 4.30 22.10 5.19
CA ASP A 185 5.40 21.51 5.98
C ASP A 185 4.83 21.01 7.31
N ARG A 186 4.74 19.68 7.45
CA ARG A 186 4.07 19.04 8.58
C ARG A 186 4.99 18.09 9.35
N LYS A 187 6.26 18.45 9.53
CA LYS A 187 7.26 17.64 10.24
C LYS A 187 6.88 17.24 11.67
N ASN A 188 6.04 18.03 12.32
CA ASN A 188 5.54 17.76 13.68
C ASN A 188 4.10 17.25 13.69
N ALA A 189 3.55 16.87 12.53
CA ALA A 189 2.19 16.38 12.43
C ALA A 189 2.07 14.95 12.94
N CYS A 190 0.99 14.65 13.63
CA CYS A 190 0.59 13.28 13.95
C CYS A 190 0.05 12.61 12.70
N LEU A 191 0.78 11.61 12.18
CA LEU A 191 0.44 10.80 11.02
C LEU A 191 -0.15 9.46 11.45
N CYS A 192 -1.27 9.06 10.88
CA CYS A 192 -1.93 7.81 11.19
C CYS A 192 -2.31 7.00 9.93
N ASP A 193 -2.22 5.67 10.05
CA ASP A 193 -2.85 4.72 9.14
C ASP A 193 -3.65 3.67 9.95
N PRO A 194 -4.99 3.71 9.93
CA PRO A 194 -5.82 2.79 10.70
C PRO A 194 -5.98 1.41 10.05
N ALA A 195 -5.40 1.17 8.87
CA ALA A 195 -5.38 -0.10 8.15
C ALA A 195 -4.00 -0.33 7.52
N SER A 196 -2.96 -0.32 8.36
CA SER A 196 -1.57 -0.11 7.95
C SER A 196 -0.98 -1.22 7.07
N GLY A 197 -1.56 -2.42 7.06
CA GLY A 197 -1.01 -3.55 6.31
C GLY A 197 0.42 -3.88 6.74
N SER A 198 1.36 -3.89 5.80
CA SER A 198 2.80 -4.07 6.05
C SER A 198 3.52 -2.80 6.55
N GLY A 199 2.80 -1.72 6.79
CA GLY A 199 3.34 -0.43 7.24
C GLY A 199 4.11 0.37 6.18
N THR A 200 4.22 -0.14 4.96
CA THR A 200 5.03 0.50 3.91
C THR A 200 4.53 1.93 3.62
N LEU A 201 3.21 2.13 3.50
CA LEU A 201 2.65 3.46 3.27
C LEU A 201 3.00 4.42 4.42
N LEU A 202 2.75 4.01 5.65
CA LEU A 202 3.00 4.80 6.86
C LEU A 202 4.48 5.20 6.98
N VAL A 203 5.38 4.21 6.82
CA VAL A 203 6.84 4.39 6.89
C VAL A 203 7.33 5.34 5.79
N GLU A 204 6.97 5.09 4.55
CA GLU A 204 7.44 5.87 3.41
C GLU A 204 6.94 7.33 3.44
N VAL A 205 5.67 7.54 3.82
CA VAL A 205 5.13 8.89 4.00
C VAL A 205 5.84 9.59 5.16
N GLY A 206 6.02 8.90 6.29
CA GLY A 206 6.74 9.42 7.45
C GLY A 206 8.17 9.85 7.11
N LYS A 207 8.93 9.01 6.38
CA LYS A 207 10.29 9.33 5.89
C LYS A 207 10.30 10.57 5.00
N LYS A 208 9.45 10.57 3.97
CA LYS A 208 9.42 11.67 2.97
C LYS A 208 9.02 13.01 3.57
N MET A 209 8.20 12.99 4.61
CA MET A 209 7.77 14.20 5.32
C MET A 209 8.67 14.58 6.49
N GLY A 210 9.65 13.73 6.85
CA GLY A 210 10.53 13.96 7.99
C GLY A 210 9.80 13.93 9.34
N ILE A 211 8.74 13.13 9.46
CA ILE A 211 7.94 12.98 10.68
C ILE A 211 8.73 12.16 11.70
N ARG A 212 8.71 12.57 12.97
CA ARG A 212 9.36 11.83 14.05
C ARG A 212 8.60 10.54 14.38
N GLY A 213 9.33 9.51 14.85
CA GLY A 213 8.70 8.24 15.21
C GLY A 213 7.58 8.37 16.24
N THR A 214 7.73 9.25 17.23
CA THR A 214 6.73 9.52 18.27
C THR A 214 5.40 10.10 17.74
N GLU A 215 5.40 10.58 16.51
CA GLU A 215 4.23 11.15 15.84
C GLU A 215 3.63 10.20 14.77
N LEU A 216 4.12 8.96 14.70
CA LEU A 216 3.56 7.90 13.84
C LEU A 216 2.62 7.01 14.63
N TYR A 217 1.43 6.79 14.06
CA TYR A 217 0.38 5.98 14.65
C TYR A 217 -0.20 5.02 13.61
N GLY A 218 -0.50 3.80 14.02
CA GLY A 218 -1.15 2.84 13.14
C GLY A 218 -1.85 1.73 13.89
N GLN A 219 -2.77 1.07 13.19
CA GLN A 219 -3.45 -0.11 13.70
C GLN A 219 -3.59 -1.13 12.57
N GLU A 220 -3.40 -2.42 12.88
CA GLU A 220 -3.49 -3.53 11.94
C GLU A 220 -4.16 -4.73 12.59
N VAL A 221 -5.12 -5.34 11.90
CA VAL A 221 -5.88 -6.49 12.39
C VAL A 221 -5.15 -7.81 12.17
N ASN A 222 -4.40 -7.91 11.08
CA ASN A 222 -3.65 -9.11 10.73
C ASN A 222 -2.37 -9.20 11.57
N TRP A 223 -2.24 -10.28 12.33
CA TRP A 223 -1.15 -10.51 13.26
C TRP A 223 0.25 -10.53 12.59
N ASN A 224 0.37 -11.23 11.45
CA ASN A 224 1.64 -11.31 10.74
C ASN A 224 2.03 -9.95 10.16
N LEU A 225 1.07 -9.21 9.57
CA LEU A 225 1.35 -7.87 9.05
C LEU A 225 1.69 -6.89 10.17
N TYR A 226 1.08 -7.02 11.34
CA TYR A 226 1.46 -6.25 12.52
C TYR A 226 2.94 -6.47 12.89
N ALA A 227 3.40 -7.73 12.94
CA ALA A 227 4.79 -8.05 13.22
C ALA A 227 5.74 -7.49 12.14
N LEU A 228 5.38 -7.65 10.86
CA LEU A 228 6.15 -7.08 9.74
C LEU A 228 6.25 -5.55 9.84
N THR A 229 5.15 -4.87 10.18
CA THR A 229 5.15 -3.41 10.34
C THR A 229 6.02 -2.95 11.50
N LYS A 230 6.00 -3.67 12.64
CA LYS A 230 6.93 -3.37 13.75
C LYS A 230 8.38 -3.41 13.30
N MET A 231 8.79 -4.48 12.60
CA MET A 231 10.14 -4.59 12.06
C MET A 231 10.45 -3.47 11.06
N ASN A 232 9.51 -3.15 10.19
CA ASN A 232 9.65 -2.07 9.20
C ASN A 232 9.89 -0.71 9.87
N LEU A 233 9.07 -0.37 10.87
CA LEU A 233 9.21 0.88 11.64
C LEU A 233 10.59 0.97 12.31
N MET A 234 11.05 -0.12 12.93
CA MET A 234 12.35 -0.16 13.59
C MET A 234 13.51 0.03 12.62
N LEU A 235 13.51 -0.74 11.51
CA LEU A 235 14.57 -0.67 10.49
C LEU A 235 14.64 0.71 9.81
N ASN A 236 13.56 1.46 9.82
CA ASN A 236 13.51 2.83 9.29
C ASN A 236 13.69 3.91 10.37
N GLY A 237 14.08 3.53 11.60
CA GLY A 237 14.43 4.47 12.66
C GLY A 237 13.24 5.13 13.37
N PHE A 238 12.01 4.64 13.17
CA PHE A 238 10.81 5.18 13.82
C PHE A 238 10.62 4.62 15.23
N LYS A 239 11.57 4.91 16.12
CA LYS A 239 11.44 4.61 17.55
C LYS A 239 10.28 5.40 18.16
N GLY A 240 9.50 4.74 19.01
CA GLY A 240 8.37 5.36 19.70
C GLY A 240 7.09 5.49 18.89
N ALA A 241 7.04 4.91 17.68
CA ALA A 241 5.79 4.81 16.93
C ALA A 241 4.74 4.03 17.72
N THR A 242 3.52 4.56 17.82
CA THR A 242 2.40 3.88 18.45
C THR A 242 1.71 3.01 17.42
N PHE A 243 2.04 1.72 17.43
CA PHE A 243 1.50 0.75 16.49
C PHE A 243 0.81 -0.39 17.22
N LEU A 244 -0.50 -0.58 16.99
CA LEU A 244 -1.35 -1.44 17.80
C LEU A 244 -2.01 -2.53 16.95
N TRP A 245 -2.04 -3.74 17.48
CA TRP A 245 -2.77 -4.85 16.88
C TRP A 245 -4.26 -4.81 17.24
N GLY A 246 -5.13 -4.93 16.25
CA GLY A 246 -6.57 -5.03 16.41
C GLY A 246 -7.37 -4.46 15.26
N ASP A 247 -8.67 -4.73 15.28
CA ASP A 247 -9.64 -4.25 14.29
C ASP A 247 -10.02 -2.80 14.59
N SER A 248 -9.64 -1.86 13.72
CA SER A 248 -9.93 -0.42 13.86
C SER A 248 -11.43 -0.09 13.81
N LEU A 249 -12.23 -0.95 13.19
CA LEU A 249 -13.69 -0.74 13.14
C LEU A 249 -14.41 -1.29 14.37
N ARG A 250 -14.06 -2.50 14.81
CA ARG A 250 -14.72 -3.17 15.96
C ARG A 250 -14.11 -2.75 17.30
N SER A 251 -12.80 -2.59 17.34
CA SER A 251 -12.06 -2.30 18.57
C SER A 251 -10.96 -1.27 18.31
N PRO A 252 -11.32 0.01 18.05
CA PRO A 252 -10.34 1.06 17.87
C PRO A 252 -9.50 1.23 19.13
N LYS A 253 -8.17 1.20 18.99
CA LYS A 253 -7.22 1.27 20.12
C LYS A 253 -6.46 2.59 20.19
N LEU A 254 -6.48 3.36 19.11
CA LEU A 254 -5.87 4.70 19.08
C LEU A 254 -6.83 5.70 19.75
N LEU A 255 -6.78 5.71 21.06
CA LEU A 255 -7.69 6.49 21.91
C LEU A 255 -6.93 7.59 22.67
N ASP A 256 -7.66 8.66 23.00
CA ASP A 256 -7.19 9.75 23.84
C ASP A 256 -8.37 10.27 24.68
N HIS A 257 -8.20 10.38 26.01
CA HIS A 257 -9.23 10.84 26.96
C HIS A 257 -10.61 10.16 26.78
N GLY A 258 -10.63 8.83 26.47
CA GLY A 258 -11.85 8.06 26.29
C GLY A 258 -12.55 8.24 24.94
N GLY A 259 -11.99 9.03 24.02
CA GLY A 259 -12.45 9.22 22.64
C GLY A 259 -11.44 8.71 21.61
N LEU A 260 -11.78 8.80 20.33
CA LEU A 260 -10.81 8.56 19.25
C LEU A 260 -9.73 9.65 19.27
N ARG A 261 -8.46 9.23 19.27
CA ARG A 261 -7.34 10.13 19.05
C ARG A 261 -7.51 10.89 17.73
N LYS A 262 -7.11 12.15 17.72
CA LYS A 262 -7.21 13.02 16.54
C LYS A 262 -5.84 13.23 15.92
N PHE A 263 -5.80 13.12 14.58
CA PHE A 263 -4.59 13.21 13.78
C PHE A 263 -4.62 14.38 12.82
N ASP A 264 -3.45 14.93 12.54
CA ASP A 264 -3.27 16.00 11.54
C ASP A 264 -3.35 15.43 10.12
N ILE A 265 -2.79 14.23 9.94
CA ILE A 265 -2.74 13.55 8.67
C ILE A 265 -3.17 12.09 8.86
N VAL A 266 -4.09 11.64 8.01
CA VAL A 266 -4.42 10.21 7.90
C VAL A 266 -4.20 9.77 6.47
N VAL A 267 -3.36 8.75 6.28
CA VAL A 267 -3.18 8.07 5.00
C VAL A 267 -3.66 6.65 5.12
N SER A 268 -4.34 6.11 4.12
CA SER A 268 -4.76 4.71 4.19
C SER A 268 -5.09 4.11 2.84
N VAL A 269 -4.85 2.81 2.72
CA VAL A 269 -5.36 1.95 1.66
C VAL A 269 -6.21 0.86 2.32
N PRO A 270 -7.45 1.19 2.72
CA PRO A 270 -8.30 0.24 3.42
C PRO A 270 -8.69 -0.95 2.52
N PRO A 271 -9.13 -2.08 3.09
CA PRO A 271 -9.58 -3.23 2.32
C PRO A 271 -10.65 -2.86 1.28
N PHE A 272 -10.53 -3.41 0.05
CA PHE A 272 -11.35 -2.99 -1.09
C PHE A 272 -12.72 -3.67 -1.17
N ALA A 273 -12.84 -4.90 -0.64
CA ALA A 273 -14.03 -5.74 -0.84
C ALA A 273 -14.43 -6.59 0.38
N ASP A 274 -13.95 -6.26 1.55
CA ASP A 274 -14.24 -7.04 2.73
C ASP A 274 -15.64 -6.74 3.30
N LYS A 275 -16.19 -7.71 4.02
CA LYS A 275 -17.39 -7.55 4.84
C LYS A 275 -17.01 -6.97 6.20
N TRP A 276 -17.92 -6.26 6.82
CA TRP A 276 -17.73 -5.70 8.15
C TRP A 276 -19.00 -5.83 9.00
N ALA A 277 -18.89 -5.62 10.30
CA ALA A 277 -19.98 -5.75 11.26
C ALA A 277 -20.86 -4.48 11.28
N ALA A 278 -21.61 -4.25 10.22
CA ALA A 278 -22.43 -3.04 10.04
C ALA A 278 -23.48 -2.85 11.14
N GLU A 279 -23.94 -3.94 11.74
CA GLU A 279 -24.92 -3.94 12.83
C GLU A 279 -24.37 -3.24 14.09
N GLU A 280 -23.06 -3.34 14.35
CA GLU A 280 -22.41 -2.71 15.50
C GLU A 280 -22.34 -1.17 15.35
N ALA A 281 -22.48 -0.65 14.14
CA ALA A 281 -22.43 0.79 13.87
C ALA A 281 -23.61 1.56 14.47
N TYR A 282 -24.75 0.93 14.68
CA TYR A 282 -25.94 1.58 15.29
C TYR A 282 -25.71 1.98 16.75
N SER A 283 -24.79 1.28 17.44
CA SER A 283 -24.42 1.54 18.84
C SER A 283 -22.99 2.07 18.96
N ASP A 284 -22.42 2.62 17.89
CA ASP A 284 -21.03 3.09 17.89
C ASP A 284 -20.80 4.23 18.90
N PHE A 285 -20.07 3.92 19.97
CA PHE A 285 -19.74 4.86 21.03
C PHE A 285 -19.04 6.13 20.54
N TYR A 286 -18.21 6.00 19.48
CA TYR A 286 -17.40 7.09 18.94
C TYR A 286 -18.14 7.94 17.89
N LYS A 287 -19.40 7.64 17.60
CA LYS A 287 -20.25 8.37 16.63
C LYS A 287 -19.61 8.54 15.26
N ARG A 288 -18.87 7.51 14.79
CA ARG A 288 -18.14 7.54 13.52
C ARG A 288 -19.05 7.61 12.30
N PHE A 289 -20.20 6.97 12.38
CA PHE A 289 -21.11 6.76 11.26
C PHE A 289 -22.20 7.84 11.13
N LYS A 290 -21.92 9.05 11.59
CA LYS A 290 -22.88 10.17 11.52
C LYS A 290 -23.30 10.58 10.10
N TYR A 291 -22.50 10.26 9.10
CA TYR A 291 -22.77 10.50 7.69
C TYR A 291 -23.53 9.35 7.01
N GLY A 292 -23.86 8.30 7.72
CA GLY A 292 -24.55 7.11 7.27
C GLY A 292 -23.78 5.83 7.52
N ILE A 293 -24.50 4.72 7.66
CA ILE A 293 -23.91 3.39 7.88
C ILE A 293 -23.73 2.69 6.53
N PRO A 294 -22.49 2.32 6.15
CA PRO A 294 -22.25 1.61 4.91
C PRO A 294 -22.85 0.19 4.90
N PRO A 295 -23.20 -0.36 3.73
CA PRO A 295 -23.67 -1.73 3.63
C PRO A 295 -22.65 -2.73 4.17
N LYS A 296 -23.10 -3.82 4.80
CA LYS A 296 -22.27 -4.89 5.38
C LYS A 296 -21.22 -5.47 4.41
N SER A 297 -21.52 -5.48 3.12
CA SER A 297 -20.64 -5.97 2.06
C SER A 297 -19.56 -4.99 1.60
N GLN A 298 -19.49 -3.77 2.17
CA GLN A 298 -18.67 -2.66 1.66
C GLN A 298 -17.96 -1.94 2.81
N VAL A 299 -16.80 -2.46 3.19
CA VAL A 299 -16.02 -1.96 4.34
C VAL A 299 -15.38 -0.59 4.09
N THR A 300 -15.12 -0.22 2.83
CA THR A 300 -14.32 0.98 2.49
C THR A 300 -14.90 2.27 3.09
N TRP A 301 -16.21 2.50 2.98
CA TRP A 301 -16.84 3.67 3.60
C TRP A 301 -16.86 3.62 5.13
N ALA A 302 -16.81 2.43 5.73
CA ALA A 302 -16.67 2.30 7.18
C ALA A 302 -15.29 2.81 7.64
N TYR A 303 -14.23 2.46 6.92
CA TYR A 303 -12.90 3.03 7.16
C TYR A 303 -12.86 4.54 6.91
N ILE A 304 -13.46 5.04 5.83
CA ILE A 304 -13.54 6.49 5.57
C ILE A 304 -14.25 7.20 6.73
N SER A 305 -15.35 6.64 7.24
CA SER A 305 -16.08 7.21 8.38
C SER A 305 -15.21 7.23 9.65
N HIS A 306 -14.46 6.16 9.92
CA HIS A 306 -13.50 6.10 11.01
C HIS A 306 -12.37 7.13 10.85
N ILE A 307 -11.80 7.25 9.65
CA ILE A 307 -10.76 8.22 9.30
C ILE A 307 -11.27 9.65 9.55
N LEU A 308 -12.44 10.00 9.01
CA LEU A 308 -13.03 11.32 9.21
C LEU A 308 -13.32 11.62 10.68
N ALA A 309 -13.75 10.60 11.44
CA ALA A 309 -13.95 10.74 12.87
C ALA A 309 -12.62 10.95 13.62
N SER A 310 -11.51 10.40 13.14
CA SER A 310 -10.18 10.51 13.74
C SER A 310 -9.38 11.73 13.27
N LEU A 311 -9.86 12.51 12.30
CA LEU A 311 -9.20 13.75 11.88
C LEU A 311 -9.40 14.89 12.88
N ARG A 312 -8.37 15.73 13.05
CA ARG A 312 -8.49 17.09 13.61
C ARG A 312 -9.35 17.97 12.69
N ASN A 313 -9.75 19.11 13.19
CA ASN A 313 -10.58 20.03 12.40
C ASN A 313 -9.84 20.59 11.17
N ASP A 314 -8.57 20.87 11.30
CA ASP A 314 -7.66 21.30 10.22
C ASP A 314 -6.95 20.13 9.53
N GLY A 315 -7.28 18.89 9.92
CA GLY A 315 -6.65 17.67 9.44
C GLY A 315 -6.99 17.32 7.99
N GLN A 316 -6.07 16.60 7.36
CA GLN A 316 -6.21 16.10 5.99
C GLN A 316 -6.13 14.57 5.95
N ALA A 317 -6.99 13.94 5.14
CA ALA A 317 -6.85 12.51 4.85
C ALA A 317 -6.68 12.26 3.35
N VAL A 318 -5.81 11.31 3.01
CA VAL A 318 -5.58 10.84 1.63
C VAL A 318 -5.82 9.34 1.62
N VAL A 319 -6.90 8.92 0.98
CA VAL A 319 -7.40 7.54 1.03
C VAL A 319 -7.50 6.95 -0.36
N VAL A 320 -6.88 5.78 -0.57
CA VAL A 320 -7.03 5.03 -1.83
C VAL A 320 -8.23 4.09 -1.72
N VAL A 321 -9.09 4.14 -2.71
CA VAL A 321 -10.35 3.38 -2.72
C VAL A 321 -10.60 2.72 -4.07
N PRO A 322 -11.38 1.62 -4.15
CA PRO A 322 -11.85 1.10 -5.43
C PRO A 322 -12.84 2.09 -6.07
N VAL A 323 -12.77 2.25 -7.39
CA VAL A 323 -13.63 3.20 -8.15
C VAL A 323 -15.13 2.99 -7.89
N GLY A 324 -15.54 1.76 -7.56
CA GLY A 324 -16.94 1.46 -7.20
C GLY A 324 -17.51 2.34 -6.08
N VAL A 325 -16.66 2.77 -5.12
CA VAL A 325 -17.03 3.67 -4.01
C VAL A 325 -17.60 5.01 -4.50
N LEU A 326 -17.18 5.44 -5.68
CA LEU A 326 -17.58 6.74 -6.25
C LEU A 326 -19.04 6.77 -6.72
N PHE A 327 -19.65 5.62 -7.04
CA PHE A 327 -20.93 5.62 -7.73
C PHE A 327 -21.96 4.56 -7.30
N ARG A 328 -21.63 3.60 -6.42
CA ARG A 328 -22.60 2.59 -6.00
C ARG A 328 -23.82 3.26 -5.35
N ASN A 329 -25.01 2.85 -5.78
CA ASN A 329 -26.27 3.45 -5.29
C ASN A 329 -26.50 3.22 -3.79
N THR A 330 -26.06 2.08 -3.26
CA THR A 330 -26.19 1.73 -1.84
C THR A 330 -25.44 2.68 -0.90
N GLU A 331 -24.48 3.44 -1.43
CA GLU A 331 -23.62 4.36 -0.68
C GLU A 331 -23.92 5.84 -1.03
N SER A 332 -24.95 6.11 -1.87
CA SER A 332 -25.25 7.45 -2.36
C SER A 332 -25.54 8.46 -1.25
N LYS A 333 -26.28 8.04 -0.21
CA LYS A 333 -26.60 8.90 0.95
C LYS A 333 -25.34 9.32 1.74
N ILE A 334 -24.33 8.44 1.80
CA ILE A 334 -23.08 8.77 2.48
C ILE A 334 -22.32 9.81 1.66
N ARG A 335 -22.22 9.62 0.33
CA ARG A 335 -21.60 10.61 -0.56
C ARG A 335 -22.31 11.97 -0.52
N GLU A 336 -23.63 11.96 -0.50
CA GLU A 336 -24.43 13.16 -0.30
C GLU A 336 -24.00 13.90 0.96
N GLN A 337 -24.01 13.24 2.12
CA GLN A 337 -23.60 13.86 3.39
C GLN A 337 -22.16 14.36 3.36
N ILE A 338 -21.23 13.63 2.74
CA ILE A 338 -19.83 14.03 2.60
C ILE A 338 -19.67 15.31 1.78
N ILE A 339 -20.44 15.46 0.70
CA ILE A 339 -20.41 16.65 -0.15
C ILE A 339 -21.11 17.82 0.55
N GLU A 340 -22.28 17.61 1.14
CA GLU A 340 -23.04 18.67 1.82
C GLU A 340 -22.28 19.25 3.03
N HIS A 341 -21.47 18.41 3.72
CA HIS A 341 -20.59 18.87 4.80
C HIS A 341 -19.23 19.40 4.31
N ASN A 342 -19.06 19.59 3.00
CA ASN A 342 -17.84 20.13 2.41
C ASN A 342 -16.54 19.40 2.82
N LEU A 343 -16.57 18.05 2.87
CA LEU A 343 -15.43 17.25 3.34
C LEU A 343 -14.51 16.75 2.22
N LEU A 344 -15.05 16.56 0.99
CA LEU A 344 -14.29 16.00 -0.12
C LEU A 344 -13.59 17.12 -0.92
N GLU A 345 -12.28 17.12 -0.93
CA GLU A 345 -11.44 18.13 -1.58
C GLU A 345 -11.06 17.75 -3.00
N ALA A 346 -10.67 16.47 -3.21
CA ALA A 346 -10.32 16.00 -4.55
C ALA A 346 -10.66 14.52 -4.77
N VAL A 347 -10.92 14.17 -6.03
CA VAL A 347 -11.08 12.80 -6.54
C VAL A 347 -10.10 12.62 -7.70
N ILE A 348 -9.15 11.70 -7.57
CA ILE A 348 -8.11 11.43 -8.58
C ILE A 348 -8.27 9.97 -9.01
N GLU A 349 -8.79 9.70 -10.20
CA GLU A 349 -8.94 8.35 -10.73
C GLU A 349 -7.62 7.87 -11.34
N LEU A 350 -7.11 6.74 -10.83
CA LEU A 350 -5.82 6.16 -11.18
C LEU A 350 -5.91 5.18 -12.35
N PRO A 351 -4.78 4.88 -13.04
CA PRO A 351 -4.75 3.83 -14.05
C PRO A 351 -5.21 2.48 -13.51
N PRO A 352 -5.82 1.62 -14.34
CA PRO A 352 -6.14 0.25 -13.94
C PRO A 352 -4.87 -0.57 -13.73
N ASN A 353 -4.97 -1.69 -13.01
CA ASN A 353 -3.87 -2.62 -12.77
C ASN A 353 -2.60 -1.98 -12.16
N LEU A 354 -2.77 -0.96 -11.32
CA LEU A 354 -1.67 -0.29 -10.65
C LEU A 354 -1.22 -1.06 -9.39
N PHE A 355 -2.17 -1.70 -8.70
CA PHE A 355 -1.90 -2.45 -7.48
C PHE A 355 -1.58 -3.91 -7.77
N TYR A 356 -0.51 -4.42 -7.13
CA TYR A 356 -0.15 -5.82 -7.20
C TYR A 356 -1.29 -6.70 -6.69
N GLY A 357 -1.64 -7.75 -7.43
CA GLY A 357 -2.68 -8.71 -7.02
C GLY A 357 -4.14 -8.25 -7.21
N ALA A 358 -4.40 -6.99 -7.50
CA ALA A 358 -5.75 -6.47 -7.68
C ALA A 358 -5.96 -5.90 -9.09
N ALA A 359 -6.75 -6.59 -9.92
CA ALA A 359 -7.20 -6.07 -11.22
C ALA A 359 -8.35 -5.05 -11.04
N ILE A 360 -8.24 -4.18 -10.04
CA ILE A 360 -9.30 -3.23 -9.66
C ILE A 360 -8.83 -1.83 -10.02
N SER A 361 -9.69 -1.05 -10.67
CA SER A 361 -9.48 0.38 -10.85
C SER A 361 -9.65 1.09 -9.52
N THR A 362 -8.73 1.99 -9.19
CA THR A 362 -8.70 2.71 -7.93
C THR A 362 -8.75 4.22 -8.13
N ALA A 363 -9.12 4.92 -7.09
CA ALA A 363 -9.08 6.38 -7.03
C ALA A 363 -8.50 6.82 -5.69
N ILE A 364 -7.90 8.00 -5.65
CA ILE A 364 -7.52 8.69 -4.43
C ILE A 364 -8.61 9.70 -4.09
N LEU A 365 -9.09 9.63 -2.85
CA LEU A 365 -9.95 10.63 -2.26
C LEU A 365 -9.14 11.48 -1.28
N VAL A 366 -9.20 12.79 -1.44
CA VAL A 366 -8.59 13.74 -0.49
C VAL A 366 -9.71 14.39 0.31
N PHE A 367 -9.62 14.26 1.63
CA PHE A 367 -10.60 14.85 2.57
C PHE A 367 -9.92 15.91 3.44
N ARG A 368 -10.69 16.95 3.76
CA ARG A 368 -10.31 17.97 4.74
C ARG A 368 -11.58 18.49 5.41
N LYS A 369 -11.57 18.69 6.73
CA LYS A 369 -12.76 19.10 7.45
C LYS A 369 -13.06 20.61 7.30
N GLU A 370 -12.13 21.47 7.64
CA GLU A 370 -12.30 22.91 7.55
C GLU A 370 -11.74 23.41 6.23
N ARG A 371 -12.63 23.52 5.24
CA ARG A 371 -12.30 23.99 3.88
C ARG A 371 -12.95 25.35 3.63
N MET A 372 -12.16 26.31 3.18
CA MET A 372 -12.69 27.62 2.72
C MET A 372 -13.44 27.49 1.39
N ARG A 373 -13.02 26.55 0.53
CA ARG A 373 -13.61 26.32 -0.80
C ARG A 373 -14.64 25.21 -0.74
N THR A 374 -15.76 25.40 -1.42
CA THR A 374 -16.82 24.38 -1.54
C THR A 374 -16.68 23.52 -2.79
N GLN A 375 -15.79 23.91 -3.72
CA GLN A 375 -15.55 23.17 -4.96
C GLN A 375 -14.73 21.92 -4.71
N THR A 376 -14.92 20.89 -5.54
CA THR A 376 -14.16 19.64 -5.52
C THR A 376 -13.39 19.48 -6.83
N LEU A 377 -12.10 19.12 -6.73
CA LEU A 377 -11.25 18.84 -7.87
C LEU A 377 -11.43 17.39 -8.34
N PHE A 378 -11.77 17.18 -9.61
CA PHE A 378 -11.80 15.87 -10.27
C PHE A 378 -10.64 15.77 -11.25
N VAL A 379 -9.86 14.68 -11.18
CA VAL A 379 -8.68 14.45 -12.02
C VAL A 379 -8.73 13.07 -12.65
N ASP A 380 -8.61 13.00 -13.96
CA ASP A 380 -8.47 11.76 -14.72
C ASP A 380 -6.99 11.48 -15.01
N ALA A 381 -6.41 10.55 -14.26
CA ALA A 381 -5.05 10.07 -14.46
C ALA A 381 -4.99 8.70 -15.17
N ARG A 382 -6.13 8.16 -15.64
CA ARG A 382 -6.21 6.82 -16.22
C ARG A 382 -5.34 6.60 -17.46
N LYS A 383 -5.01 7.65 -18.20
CA LYS A 383 -4.24 7.58 -19.46
C LYS A 383 -2.74 7.85 -19.30
N GLY A 384 -2.29 8.24 -18.12
CA GLY A 384 -0.92 8.71 -17.86
C GLY A 384 0.03 7.65 -17.32
N TYR A 385 -0.01 6.42 -17.82
CA TYR A 385 0.79 5.32 -17.31
C TYR A 385 1.76 4.74 -18.33
N ILE A 386 2.79 4.05 -17.80
CA ILE A 386 3.71 3.19 -18.56
C ILE A 386 3.30 1.75 -18.27
N SER A 387 2.99 0.97 -19.31
CA SER A 387 2.68 -0.45 -19.15
C SER A 387 3.96 -1.30 -19.15
N ASN A 388 4.11 -2.16 -18.16
CA ASN A 388 5.20 -3.14 -18.08
C ASN A 388 4.65 -4.48 -17.61
N LYS A 389 4.74 -5.52 -18.45
CA LYS A 389 4.29 -6.91 -18.14
C LYS A 389 2.88 -6.99 -17.53
N GLY A 390 1.93 -6.17 -18.03
CA GLY A 390 0.54 -6.18 -17.55
C GLY A 390 0.27 -5.35 -16.29
N LEU A 391 1.29 -4.75 -15.68
CA LEU A 391 1.16 -3.76 -14.62
C LEU A 391 1.30 -2.35 -15.18
N CYS A 392 0.49 -1.44 -14.69
CA CYS A 392 0.60 -0.02 -14.98
C CYS A 392 1.48 0.66 -13.92
N LYS A 393 2.29 1.63 -14.34
CA LYS A 393 3.08 2.48 -13.45
C LYS A 393 2.86 3.95 -13.79
N LEU A 394 2.76 4.78 -12.78
CA LEU A 394 2.76 6.23 -12.96
C LEU A 394 4.20 6.71 -13.24
N SER A 395 4.39 7.52 -14.28
CA SER A 395 5.70 8.13 -14.55
C SER A 395 5.94 9.32 -13.60
N ASP A 396 7.22 9.65 -13.35
CA ASP A 396 7.57 10.82 -12.52
C ASP A 396 6.95 12.11 -13.07
N LYS A 397 6.90 12.25 -14.39
CA LYS A 397 6.25 13.37 -15.07
C LYS A 397 4.75 13.44 -14.71
N MET A 398 4.05 12.30 -14.67
CA MET A 398 2.64 12.26 -14.29
C MET A 398 2.47 12.61 -12.81
N LEU A 399 3.33 12.10 -11.93
CA LEU A 399 3.32 12.43 -10.50
C LEU A 399 3.47 13.93 -10.26
N GLU A 400 4.36 14.59 -11.01
CA GLU A 400 4.55 16.04 -10.94
C GLU A 400 3.33 16.80 -11.49
N GLN A 401 2.77 16.38 -12.62
CA GLN A 401 1.55 16.98 -13.17
C GLN A 401 0.39 16.91 -12.19
N LEU A 402 0.13 15.75 -11.59
CA LEU A 402 -0.93 15.56 -10.59
C LEU A 402 -0.71 16.44 -9.36
N SER A 403 0.51 16.47 -8.85
CA SER A 403 0.89 17.32 -7.72
C SER A 403 0.69 18.81 -8.03
N ASN A 404 1.17 19.27 -9.19
CA ASN A 404 1.06 20.67 -9.58
C ASN A 404 -0.41 21.08 -9.83
N THR A 405 -1.21 20.21 -10.44
CA THR A 405 -2.66 20.43 -10.61
C THR A 405 -3.34 20.62 -9.26
N TYR A 406 -3.04 19.75 -8.30
CA TYR A 406 -3.60 19.85 -6.95
C TYR A 406 -3.15 21.12 -6.21
N LYS A 407 -1.85 21.47 -6.28
CA LYS A 407 -1.31 22.69 -5.65
C LYS A 407 -1.93 23.96 -6.23
N LYS A 408 -2.08 24.05 -7.54
CA LYS A 408 -2.75 25.17 -8.21
C LYS A 408 -4.21 25.29 -7.76
N PHE A 409 -4.91 24.15 -7.65
CA PHE A 409 -6.26 24.13 -7.11
C PHE A 409 -6.31 24.69 -5.67
N LEU A 410 -5.40 24.29 -4.79
CA LEU A 410 -5.32 24.83 -3.43
C LEU A 410 -5.01 26.32 -3.40
N ALA A 411 -4.08 26.79 -4.25
CA ALA A 411 -3.72 28.20 -4.38
C ALA A 411 -4.84 29.06 -4.98
N GLY A 412 -5.82 28.43 -5.64
CA GLY A 412 -6.89 29.14 -6.29
C GLY A 412 -6.51 29.81 -7.60
N GLU A 413 -5.48 29.32 -8.22
CA GLU A 413 -5.06 29.78 -9.51
C GLU A 413 -6.11 29.45 -10.59
N GLU A 414 -6.23 30.34 -11.60
CA GLU A 414 -7.01 30.01 -12.78
C GLU A 414 -6.31 28.88 -13.55
N MET A 415 -6.98 27.76 -13.67
CA MET A 415 -6.47 26.60 -14.37
C MET A 415 -7.21 26.42 -15.70
N GLY A 416 -6.47 26.51 -16.82
CA GLY A 416 -7.00 26.11 -18.12
C GLY A 416 -7.24 24.60 -18.17
N ARG A 417 -8.12 24.15 -19.07
CA ARG A 417 -8.33 22.71 -19.30
C ARG A 417 -7.10 22.09 -19.98
N GLU A 418 -6.25 21.39 -19.24
CA GLU A 418 -5.11 20.67 -19.83
C GLU A 418 -5.59 19.36 -20.47
N LYS A 419 -5.20 19.13 -21.75
CA LYS A 419 -5.66 17.98 -22.56
C LYS A 419 -4.65 16.85 -22.76
N LYS A 420 -3.42 16.96 -22.27
CA LYS A 420 -2.37 15.94 -22.50
C LYS A 420 -2.05 15.14 -21.24
N GLY A 421 -2.59 13.91 -21.16
CA GLY A 421 -2.22 12.90 -20.17
C GLY A 421 -2.95 12.99 -18.83
N CYS A 422 -3.27 14.19 -18.34
CA CYS A 422 -4.01 14.45 -17.11
C CYS A 422 -5.08 15.48 -17.41
N SER A 423 -6.34 15.07 -17.39
CA SER A 423 -7.47 15.96 -17.55
C SER A 423 -8.10 16.23 -16.19
N PHE A 424 -8.54 17.46 -15.93
CA PHE A 424 -9.16 17.81 -14.65
C PHE A 424 -10.35 18.75 -14.82
N TYR A 425 -11.18 18.78 -13.80
CA TYR A 425 -12.33 19.67 -13.67
C TYR A 425 -12.56 20.08 -12.22
N ILE A 426 -12.93 21.34 -12.01
CA ILE A 426 -13.30 21.86 -10.68
C ILE A 426 -14.82 21.98 -10.65
N ALA A 427 -15.48 21.05 -9.94
CA ALA A 427 -16.93 21.01 -9.83
C ALA A 427 -17.43 21.79 -8.61
N THR A 428 -18.53 22.50 -8.79
CA THR A 428 -19.28 23.09 -7.69
C THR A 428 -20.13 22.04 -6.98
N GLN A 429 -20.56 22.32 -5.76
CA GLN A 429 -21.50 21.42 -5.05
C GLN A 429 -22.82 21.25 -5.82
N ASP A 430 -23.32 22.29 -6.48
CA ASP A 430 -24.56 22.22 -7.25
C ASP A 430 -24.44 21.29 -8.46
N GLU A 431 -23.30 21.30 -9.15
CA GLU A 431 -23.03 20.33 -10.22
C GLU A 431 -22.99 18.89 -9.70
N ILE A 432 -22.37 18.67 -8.51
CA ILE A 432 -22.30 17.36 -7.90
C ILE A 432 -23.72 16.89 -7.46
N ARG A 433 -24.55 17.78 -6.92
CA ARG A 433 -25.97 17.51 -6.61
C ARG A 433 -26.75 17.14 -7.87
N HIS A 434 -26.59 17.91 -8.94
CA HIS A 434 -27.23 17.65 -10.22
C HIS A 434 -26.86 16.27 -10.79
N ASN A 435 -25.60 15.84 -10.57
CA ASN A 435 -25.11 14.51 -10.91
C ASN A 435 -25.52 13.43 -9.88
N LYS A 436 -26.43 13.73 -8.94
CA LYS A 436 -26.93 12.80 -7.89
C LYS A 436 -25.80 12.21 -7.04
N TYR A 437 -24.81 13.04 -6.71
CA TYR A 437 -23.63 12.67 -5.93
C TYR A 437 -22.84 11.46 -6.49
N ASP A 438 -22.95 11.25 -7.80
CA ASP A 438 -22.07 10.32 -8.51
C ASP A 438 -20.72 11.01 -8.75
N LEU A 439 -19.67 10.47 -8.14
CA LEU A 439 -18.32 11.05 -8.14
C LEU A 439 -17.42 10.44 -9.23
N LYS A 440 -17.96 9.73 -10.23
CA LYS A 440 -17.17 9.24 -11.37
C LYS A 440 -16.49 10.40 -12.08
N VAL A 441 -15.18 10.36 -12.16
CA VAL A 441 -14.37 11.43 -12.76
C VAL A 441 -14.77 11.73 -14.20
N ILE A 442 -15.10 10.71 -14.97
CA ILE A 442 -15.50 10.85 -16.38
C ILE A 442 -16.74 11.77 -16.56
N LYS A 443 -17.64 11.86 -15.58
CA LYS A 443 -18.82 12.74 -15.67
C LYS A 443 -18.48 14.23 -15.61
N TYR A 444 -17.32 14.56 -15.09
CA TYR A 444 -16.88 15.95 -14.89
C TYR A 444 -15.78 16.35 -15.87
N VAL A 445 -14.89 15.43 -16.22
CA VAL A 445 -13.67 15.71 -16.98
C VAL A 445 -13.87 15.58 -18.51
N GLU A 446 -14.73 14.66 -18.95
CA GLU A 446 -15.04 14.60 -20.37
C GLU A 446 -15.81 15.86 -20.79
N ASP A 447 -15.26 16.60 -21.74
CA ASP A 447 -16.06 17.57 -22.48
C ASP A 447 -17.35 16.83 -22.88
N LYS A 448 -18.50 17.44 -22.63
CA LYS A 448 -19.73 17.03 -23.32
C LYS A 448 -19.32 16.99 -24.78
N ILE A 449 -19.00 15.80 -25.28
CA ILE A 449 -18.77 15.61 -26.69
C ILE A 449 -20.06 16.16 -27.26
N GLU A 450 -19.99 17.34 -27.92
CA GLU A 450 -21.05 17.71 -28.86
C GLU A 450 -21.27 16.44 -29.64
N ARG A 451 -22.41 15.80 -29.40
CA ARG A 451 -22.77 14.61 -30.17
C ARG A 451 -22.68 15.09 -31.60
N LYS A 452 -21.54 14.84 -32.28
CA LYS A 452 -21.53 14.95 -33.72
C LYS A 452 -22.70 14.09 -34.14
N GLU A 453 -23.74 14.72 -34.66
CA GLU A 453 -24.82 13.98 -35.29
C GLU A 453 -24.14 13.03 -36.23
N ILE A 454 -24.14 11.77 -35.84
CA ILE A 454 -23.62 10.70 -36.69
C ILE A 454 -24.64 10.67 -37.81
N ASP A 455 -24.23 11.12 -39.00
CA ASP A 455 -25.03 10.90 -40.18
C ASP A 455 -25.19 9.39 -40.35
N VAL A 456 -26.38 8.93 -39.97
CA VAL A 456 -26.73 7.49 -39.95
C VAL A 456 -26.51 6.88 -41.34
N LYS A 457 -26.73 7.66 -42.43
CA LYS A 457 -26.47 7.20 -43.81
C LYS A 457 -24.98 6.93 -44.05
N VAL A 458 -24.12 7.84 -43.62
CA VAL A 458 -22.66 7.69 -43.77
C VAL A 458 -22.15 6.54 -42.88
N ALA A 459 -22.70 6.38 -41.69
CA ALA A 459 -22.35 5.26 -40.80
C ALA A 459 -22.77 3.90 -41.37
N LEU A 460 -23.98 3.82 -41.97
CA LEU A 460 -24.46 2.60 -42.64
C LEU A 460 -23.61 2.29 -43.87
N GLN A 461 -23.31 3.25 -44.72
CA GLN A 461 -22.39 3.03 -45.85
C GLN A 461 -21.03 2.47 -45.42
N ARG A 462 -20.51 2.98 -44.29
CA ARG A 462 -19.24 2.50 -43.78
C ARG A 462 -19.31 1.08 -43.22
N ILE A 463 -20.44 0.70 -42.65
CA ILE A 463 -20.69 -0.70 -42.22
C ILE A 463 -20.72 -1.61 -43.46
N ASP A 464 -21.45 -1.28 -44.52
CA ASP A 464 -21.53 -2.02 -45.73
C ASP A 464 -20.14 -2.23 -46.38
N GLU A 465 -19.33 -1.16 -46.48
CA GLU A 465 -17.96 -1.25 -46.95
C GLU A 465 -17.09 -2.19 -46.14
N LEU A 466 -17.22 -2.14 -44.79
CA LEU A 466 -16.46 -3.01 -43.87
C LEU A 466 -16.91 -4.46 -43.98
N GLU A 467 -18.19 -4.73 -44.17
CA GLU A 467 -18.71 -6.08 -44.39
C GLU A 467 -18.20 -6.67 -45.71
N GLU A 468 -18.15 -5.88 -46.77
CA GLU A 468 -17.60 -6.36 -48.07
C GLU A 468 -16.09 -6.66 -47.93
N ARG A 469 -15.33 -5.80 -47.24
CA ARG A 469 -13.92 -6.09 -46.95
C ARG A 469 -13.74 -7.36 -46.12
N LEU A 470 -14.59 -7.57 -45.14
CA LEU A 470 -14.55 -8.77 -44.30
C LEU A 470 -14.81 -10.04 -45.12
N LYS A 471 -15.81 -10.03 -46.02
CA LYS A 471 -16.08 -11.12 -46.97
C LYS A 471 -14.87 -11.42 -47.87
N CYS A 472 -14.20 -10.37 -48.37
CA CYS A 472 -13.00 -10.52 -49.18
C CYS A 472 -11.83 -11.15 -48.40
N ILE A 473 -11.58 -10.71 -47.17
CA ILE A 473 -10.54 -11.25 -46.27
C ILE A 473 -10.85 -12.71 -45.88
N ASP A 474 -12.09 -13.01 -45.58
CA ASP A 474 -12.55 -14.37 -45.26
C ASP A 474 -12.32 -15.35 -46.43
N LYS A 475 -12.58 -14.89 -47.68
CA LYS A 475 -12.30 -15.67 -48.87
C LYS A 475 -10.78 -15.92 -49.01
N GLN A 476 -9.96 -14.90 -48.88
CA GLN A 476 -8.50 -15.02 -48.95
C GLN A 476 -7.97 -15.99 -47.88
N PHE A 477 -8.50 -15.88 -46.65
CA PHE A 477 -8.14 -16.78 -45.56
C PHE A 477 -8.49 -18.25 -45.87
N LYS A 478 -9.68 -18.49 -46.38
CA LYS A 478 -10.12 -19.83 -46.80
C LYS A 478 -9.23 -20.40 -47.94
N ASP A 479 -8.87 -19.55 -48.90
CA ASP A 479 -7.98 -19.94 -50.00
C ASP A 479 -6.56 -20.27 -49.50
N CYS A 480 -6.03 -19.46 -48.57
CA CYS A 480 -4.75 -19.75 -47.94
C CYS A 480 -4.79 -20.99 -47.04
N ALA A 481 -5.85 -21.18 -46.27
CA ALA A 481 -6.03 -22.37 -45.44
C ALA A 481 -6.18 -23.64 -46.28
N TRP A 482 -6.83 -23.55 -47.43
CA TRP A 482 -6.94 -24.66 -48.39
C TRP A 482 -5.55 -25.01 -48.98
N ARG A 483 -4.77 -24.00 -49.42
CA ARG A 483 -3.40 -24.22 -49.94
C ARG A 483 -2.46 -24.84 -48.89
N LEU A 484 -2.55 -24.42 -47.66
CA LEU A 484 -1.79 -25.02 -46.55
C LEU A 484 -2.16 -26.49 -46.31
N ARG A 485 -3.44 -26.84 -46.41
CA ARG A 485 -3.90 -28.23 -46.28
C ARG A 485 -3.44 -29.12 -47.42
N GLU A 486 -3.32 -28.58 -48.64
CA GLU A 486 -2.77 -29.33 -49.79
C GLU A 486 -1.25 -29.56 -49.64
N LEU A 487 -0.51 -28.56 -49.14
CA LEU A 487 0.93 -28.67 -48.90
C LEU A 487 1.30 -29.59 -47.71
N THR A 488 0.35 -29.90 -46.82
CA THR A 488 0.57 -30.81 -45.68
C THR A 488 0.08 -32.24 -45.98
N LYS A 489 -0.37 -32.54 -47.21
CA LYS A 489 -0.74 -33.87 -47.66
C LYS A 489 0.36 -34.56 -48.49
N GLU A 490 1.46 -33.87 -48.79
CA GLU A 490 2.72 -34.42 -49.24
C GLU A 490 3.68 -34.62 -48.05
#